data_1e07d846d25ca508c245ed0d5bb1ea1b
#
_entry.id   1e07d846d25ca508c245ed0d5bb1ea1b
#
_cell.length_a   1.000
_cell.length_b   1.000
_cell.length_c   1.000
_cell.angle_alpha   90.00
_cell.angle_beta   90.00
_cell.angle_gamma   90.00
#
_symmetry.space_group_name_H-M   'P 1'
#
loop_
_entity.id
_entity.type
_entity.pdbx_description
1 polymer ?
#
loop_
_entity_poly.entity_id
_entity_poly.type
_entity_poly.pdbx_seq_one_letter_code
_entity_poly.pdbx_strand_id
1 'polypeptide(L)' 'MARPKKSTTLDEKISKTELKVQRFKAQHEKSLAELQKLYDERDKARAEILLKAMAQKGKSFEEVLRLIEL' A
#
# COMPACT_ATOMS: atom_id res chain seq x y z
N MET A 1 -23.79 -20.06 -43.21
CA MET A 1 -22.51 -20.41 -42.87
C MET A 1 -22.18 -20.19 -41.41
N ALA A 2 -21.91 -21.22 -40.73
CA ALA A 2 -21.77 -21.13 -39.29
C ALA A 2 -20.35 -20.79 -38.89
N ARG A 3 -20.24 -19.79 -38.07
CA ARG A 3 -18.97 -19.50 -37.41
C ARG A 3 -18.65 -20.59 -36.42
N PRO A 4 -17.38 -20.85 -36.18
CA PRO A 4 -17.01 -21.73 -35.10
C PRO A 4 -17.43 -21.11 -33.76
N LYS A 5 -18.45 -21.65 -33.16
CA LYS A 5 -18.94 -21.13 -31.89
C LYS A 5 -17.89 -21.18 -30.78
N LYS A 6 -17.01 -22.16 -30.84
CA LYS A 6 -15.92 -22.28 -29.86
C LYS A 6 -15.03 -21.05 -29.85
N SER A 7 -14.68 -20.54 -31.02
CA SER A 7 -13.82 -19.37 -31.13
C SER A 7 -14.45 -18.15 -30.50
N THR A 8 -15.75 -17.89 -30.82
CA THR A 8 -16.48 -16.77 -30.24
C THR A 8 -16.61 -16.90 -28.73
N THR A 9 -16.91 -18.10 -28.24
CA THR A 9 -17.06 -18.35 -26.81
C THR A 9 -15.77 -18.13 -26.07
N LEU A 10 -14.65 -18.56 -26.64
CA LEU A 10 -13.33 -18.37 -26.04
C LEU A 10 -12.97 -16.89 -26.02
N ASP A 11 -13.24 -16.17 -27.07
CA ASP A 11 -12.98 -14.74 -27.12
C ASP A 11 -13.77 -13.98 -26.07
N GLU A 12 -15.03 -14.36 -25.87
CA GLU A 12 -15.85 -13.78 -24.82
C GLU A 12 -15.29 -14.06 -23.43
N LYS A 13 -14.86 -15.30 -23.20
CA LYS A 13 -14.27 -15.69 -21.93
C LYS A 13 -12.97 -14.94 -21.66
N ILE A 14 -12.15 -14.79 -22.68
CA ILE A 14 -10.90 -14.04 -22.59
C ILE A 14 -11.19 -12.59 -22.22
N SER A 15 -12.13 -11.96 -22.93
CA SER A 15 -12.49 -10.56 -22.64
C SER A 15 -12.98 -10.37 -21.21
N LYS A 16 -13.84 -11.26 -20.74
CA LYS A 16 -14.36 -11.20 -19.38
C LYS A 16 -13.24 -11.36 -18.36
N THR A 17 -12.33 -12.29 -18.61
CA THR A 17 -11.20 -12.54 -17.71
C THR A 17 -10.25 -11.35 -17.70
N GLU A 18 -10.01 -10.74 -18.84
CA GLU A 18 -9.17 -9.55 -18.92
C GLU A 18 -9.76 -8.40 -18.10
N LEU A 19 -11.08 -8.21 -18.16
CA LEU A 19 -11.75 -7.21 -17.35
C LEU A 19 -11.60 -7.48 -15.85
N LYS A 20 -11.71 -8.75 -15.46
CA LYS A 20 -11.50 -9.12 -14.06
C LYS A 20 -10.08 -8.81 -13.61
N VAL A 21 -9.10 -9.13 -14.43
CA VAL A 21 -7.70 -8.86 -14.13
C VAL A 21 -7.48 -7.36 -13.96
N GLN A 22 -8.04 -6.54 -14.83
CA GLN A 22 -7.93 -5.10 -14.73
C GLN A 22 -8.55 -4.57 -13.43
N ARG A 23 -9.71 -5.09 -13.05
CA ARG A 23 -10.36 -4.70 -11.80
C ARG A 23 -9.54 -5.09 -10.59
N PHE A 24 -8.99 -6.31 -10.59
CA PHE A 24 -8.15 -6.78 -9.48
C PHE A 24 -6.87 -5.97 -9.37
N LYS A 25 -6.26 -5.60 -10.48
CA LYS A 25 -5.08 -4.74 -10.48
C LYS A 25 -5.41 -3.36 -9.90
N ALA A 26 -6.52 -2.77 -10.32
CA ALA A 26 -6.94 -1.47 -9.82
C ALA A 26 -7.21 -1.52 -8.31
N GLN A 27 -7.89 -2.57 -7.84
CA GLN A 27 -8.14 -2.76 -6.41
C GLN A 27 -6.85 -2.98 -5.64
N HIS A 28 -5.95 -3.74 -6.21
CA HIS A 28 -4.65 -4.02 -5.59
C HIS A 28 -3.83 -2.74 -5.44
N GLU A 29 -3.76 -1.94 -6.48
CA GLU A 29 -3.06 -0.66 -6.44
C GLU A 29 -3.67 0.29 -5.41
N LYS A 30 -4.99 0.33 -5.35
CA LYS A 30 -5.70 1.14 -4.36
C LYS A 30 -5.38 0.68 -2.94
N SER A 31 -5.40 -0.63 -2.72
CA SER A 31 -5.10 -1.20 -1.40
C SER A 31 -3.65 -0.93 -1.00
N LEU A 32 -2.72 -1.00 -1.95
CA LEU A 32 -1.32 -0.68 -1.68
C LEU A 32 -1.16 0.79 -1.29
N ALA A 33 -1.87 1.69 -1.97
CA ALA A 33 -1.83 3.11 -1.65
C ALA A 33 -2.41 3.38 -0.26
N GLU A 34 -3.50 2.71 0.09
CA GLU A 34 -4.10 2.82 1.43
C GLU A 34 -3.15 2.30 2.50
N LEU A 35 -2.48 1.18 2.24
CA LEU A 35 -1.53 0.61 3.18
C LEU A 35 -0.35 1.55 3.39
N GLN A 36 0.18 2.13 2.32
CA GLN A 36 1.27 3.09 2.42
C GLN A 36 0.87 4.30 3.25
N LYS A 37 -0.34 4.80 3.04
CA LYS A 37 -0.88 5.91 3.81
C LYS A 37 -0.96 5.56 5.30
N LEU A 38 -1.41 4.35 5.61
CA LEU A 38 -1.51 3.89 7.00
C LEU A 38 -0.14 3.75 7.65
N TYR A 39 0.85 3.25 6.91
CA TYR A 39 2.22 3.20 7.40
C TYR A 39 2.75 4.60 7.69
N ASP A 40 2.50 5.55 6.80
CA ASP A 40 2.93 6.93 7.00
C ASP A 40 2.28 7.55 8.22
N GLU A 41 0.99 7.32 8.42
CA GLU A 41 0.27 7.81 9.59
C GLU A 41 0.80 7.18 10.88
N ARG A 42 1.08 5.88 10.85
CA ARG A 42 1.66 5.18 12.00
C ARG A 42 3.03 5.74 12.35
N ASP A 43 3.87 5.94 11.35
CA ASP A 43 5.22 6.44 11.58
C ASP A 43 5.20 7.87 12.10
N LYS A 44 4.28 8.69 11.61
CA LYS A 44 4.07 10.04 12.10
C LYS A 44 3.63 10.02 13.56
N ALA A 45 2.69 9.15 13.91
CA ALA A 45 2.21 9.02 15.29
C ALA A 45 3.33 8.58 16.21
N ARG A 46 4.15 7.62 15.77
CA ARG A 46 5.32 7.15 16.54
C ARG A 46 6.34 8.26 16.74
N ALA A 47 6.58 9.06 15.71
CA ALA A 47 7.48 10.21 15.81
C ALA A 47 6.98 11.23 16.82
N GLU A 48 5.68 11.50 16.81
CA GLU A 48 5.09 12.43 17.78
C GLU A 48 5.23 11.93 19.21
N ILE A 49 5.00 10.65 19.44
CA ILE A 49 5.17 10.03 20.75
C ILE A 49 6.63 10.17 21.22
N LEU A 50 7.56 9.89 20.32
CA LEU A 50 8.99 9.99 20.62
C LEU A 50 9.38 11.43 20.97
N LEU A 51 8.90 12.40 20.19
CA LEU A 51 9.19 13.82 20.44
C LEU A 51 8.65 14.26 21.80
N LYS A 52 7.44 13.83 22.14
CA LYS A 52 6.88 14.13 23.47
C LYS A 52 7.70 13.52 24.59
N ALA A 53 8.13 12.27 24.42
CA ALA A 53 8.96 11.60 25.40
C ALA A 53 10.30 12.31 25.58
N MET A 54 10.91 12.76 24.48
CA MET A 54 12.14 13.53 24.52
C MET A 54 11.96 14.82 25.31
N ALA A 55 10.88 15.55 25.04
CA ALA A 55 10.59 16.80 25.73
C ALA A 55 10.40 16.56 27.24
N GLN A 56 9.69 15.50 27.60
CA GLN A 56 9.45 15.15 29.01
C GLN A 56 10.74 14.79 29.74
N LYS A 57 11.67 14.15 29.05
CA LYS A 57 12.94 13.74 29.61
C LYS A 57 14.04 14.81 29.49
N GLY A 58 13.72 15.92 28.82
CA GLY A 58 14.68 16.98 28.60
C GLY A 58 15.83 16.61 27.68
N LYS A 59 15.62 15.61 26.81
CA LYS A 59 16.66 15.17 25.88
C LYS A 59 16.43 15.77 24.51
N SER A 60 17.51 16.16 23.85
CA SER A 60 17.46 16.66 22.49
C SER A 60 17.40 15.51 21.49
N PHE A 61 16.97 15.83 20.28
CA PHE A 61 16.97 14.87 19.17
C PHE A 61 18.38 14.29 18.95
N GLU A 62 19.40 15.13 19.03
CA GLU A 62 20.78 14.72 18.82
C GLU A 62 21.26 13.74 19.87
N GLU A 63 20.88 13.94 21.13
CA GLU A 63 21.22 13.01 22.20
C GLU A 63 20.60 11.65 21.99
N VAL A 64 19.32 11.63 21.59
CA VAL A 64 18.60 10.39 21.31
C VAL A 64 19.22 9.67 20.11
N LEU A 65 19.57 10.43 19.08
CA LEU A 65 20.19 9.88 17.87
C LEU A 65 21.53 9.21 18.19
N ARG A 66 22.33 9.83 19.05
CA ARG A 66 23.59 9.23 19.53
C ARG A 66 23.37 7.91 20.23
N LEU A 67 22.33 7.83 21.06
CA LEU A 67 22.01 6.59 21.77
C LEU A 67 21.64 5.47 20.80
N ILE A 68 20.93 5.82 19.75
CA ILE A 68 20.51 4.84 18.74
C ILE A 68 21.70 4.38 17.88
N GLU A 69 22.62 5.28 17.59
CA GLU A 69 23.79 4.98 16.74
C GLU A 69 24.88 4.21 17.46
N LEU A 70 24.83 4.15 18.77
CA LEU A 70 25.73 3.32 19.53
C LEU A 70 25.44 1.85 19.34
#